data_b69ff8a9e43a9b08d64340ce46b2066b
#
_entry.id   b69ff8a9e43a9b08d64340ce46b2066b
#
_cell.length_a   1.000
_cell.length_b   1.000
_cell.length_c   1.000
_cell.angle_alpha   90.00
_cell.angle_beta   90.00
_cell.angle_gamma   90.00
#
_symmetry.space_group_name_H-M   'P 1'
#
loop_
_entity.id
_entity.type
_entity.pdbx_description
1 polymer ?
#
loop_
_entity_poly.entity_id
_entity_poly.type
_entity_poly.pdbx_seq_one_letter_code
_entity_poly.pdbx_strand_id
1 'polypeptide(L)'
;IMSFKEIKELRQAGKLEEALQMAQQNLEAQPENTWNKRAIAWVYYDYLKKNALPENFSIFKENLIKIKDLNLPEEEKMIFDTTAWPIRSLFSELLKQEHLDFVKINDVFTLIQGFYFTKPSKEYTLIYSSFHKFHQTWSRYLEFADWWGFENFRSEDYLKEEFNGKK
;
A
#
# COMPACT_ATOMS: atom_id res chain seq x y z
N ILE A 1 -20.27 -2.56 -23.27
CA ILE A 1 -19.56 -1.69 -22.31
C ILE A 1 -20.13 -1.95 -20.93
N MET A 2 -19.30 -2.53 -20.08
CA MET A 2 -19.67 -2.84 -18.70
C MET A 2 -19.74 -1.56 -17.89
N SER A 3 -20.76 -1.43 -17.02
CA SER A 3 -20.89 -0.23 -16.21
C SER A 3 -19.98 -0.26 -14.98
N PHE A 4 -19.50 0.89 -14.56
CA PHE A 4 -18.72 1.02 -13.32
C PHE A 4 -19.51 0.58 -12.10
N LYS A 5 -20.82 0.74 -12.15
CA LYS A 5 -21.73 0.28 -11.09
C LYS A 5 -21.66 -1.24 -10.93
N GLU A 6 -21.66 -1.98 -12.03
CA GLU A 6 -21.57 -3.45 -12.00
C GLU A 6 -20.25 -3.91 -11.39
N ILE A 7 -19.14 -3.26 -11.78
CA ILE A 7 -17.82 -3.55 -11.21
C ILE A 7 -17.83 -3.32 -9.69
N LYS A 8 -18.41 -2.21 -9.26
CA LYS A 8 -18.51 -1.88 -7.85
C LYS A 8 -19.36 -2.91 -7.08
N GLU A 9 -20.49 -3.32 -7.65
CA GLU A 9 -21.36 -4.33 -7.05
C GLU A 9 -20.65 -5.67 -6.90
N LEU A 10 -19.90 -6.09 -7.91
CA LEU A 10 -19.07 -7.30 -7.86
C LEU A 10 -18.02 -7.22 -6.77
N ARG A 11 -17.34 -6.08 -6.65
CA ARG A 11 -16.36 -5.86 -5.60
C ARG A 11 -17.01 -5.98 -4.21
N GLN A 12 -18.14 -5.33 -4.02
CA GLN A 12 -18.87 -5.35 -2.75
C GLN A 12 -19.36 -6.76 -2.40
N ALA A 13 -19.67 -7.56 -3.40
CA ALA A 13 -20.08 -8.96 -3.23
C ALA A 13 -18.87 -9.90 -3.02
N GLY A 14 -17.64 -9.39 -3.06
CA GLY A 14 -16.43 -10.21 -2.93
C GLY A 14 -16.09 -11.00 -4.19
N LYS A 15 -16.74 -10.74 -5.31
CA LYS A 15 -16.50 -11.41 -6.59
C LYS A 15 -15.37 -10.70 -7.35
N LEU A 16 -14.16 -10.75 -6.77
CA LEU A 16 -13.04 -9.95 -7.27
C LEU A 16 -12.54 -10.38 -8.63
N GLU A 17 -12.55 -11.68 -8.94
CA GLU A 17 -12.11 -12.18 -10.24
C GLU A 17 -13.02 -11.67 -11.36
N GLU A 18 -14.33 -11.72 -11.15
CA GLU A 18 -15.30 -11.19 -12.11
C GLU A 18 -15.17 -9.67 -12.27
N ALA A 19 -15.00 -8.96 -11.14
CA ALA A 19 -14.78 -7.52 -11.16
C ALA A 19 -13.50 -7.15 -11.92
N LEU A 20 -12.43 -7.91 -11.69
CA LEU A 20 -11.15 -7.69 -12.39
C LEU A 20 -11.29 -7.92 -13.89
N GLN A 21 -11.95 -8.99 -14.29
CA GLN A 21 -12.16 -9.29 -15.71
C GLN A 21 -12.91 -8.17 -16.42
N MET A 22 -14.01 -7.70 -15.83
CA MET A 22 -14.78 -6.58 -16.39
C MET A 22 -13.95 -5.30 -16.48
N ALA A 23 -13.23 -4.98 -15.40
CA ALA A 23 -12.39 -3.78 -15.37
C ALA A 23 -11.25 -3.85 -16.39
N GLN A 24 -10.65 -5.01 -16.58
CA GLN A 24 -9.61 -5.22 -17.59
C GLN A 24 -10.14 -5.04 -19.00
N GLN A 25 -11.32 -5.58 -19.31
CA GLN A 25 -11.94 -5.41 -20.62
C GLN A 25 -12.19 -3.94 -20.95
N ASN A 26 -12.70 -3.18 -19.97
CA ASN A 26 -12.91 -1.75 -20.14
C ASN A 26 -11.59 -1.00 -20.36
N LEU A 27 -10.57 -1.33 -19.59
CA LEU A 27 -9.26 -0.69 -19.68
C LEU A 27 -8.60 -0.99 -21.02
N GLU A 28 -8.69 -2.23 -21.53
CA GLU A 28 -8.14 -2.61 -22.83
C GLU A 28 -8.83 -1.86 -23.97
N ALA A 29 -10.13 -1.65 -23.85
CA ALA A 29 -10.90 -0.91 -24.86
C ALA A 29 -10.52 0.58 -24.90
N GLN A 30 -10.25 1.18 -23.73
CA GLN A 30 -9.89 2.59 -23.61
C GLN A 30 -8.80 2.77 -22.53
N PRO A 31 -7.53 2.49 -22.88
CA PRO A 31 -6.44 2.46 -21.88
C PRO A 31 -6.16 3.79 -21.19
N GLU A 32 -6.43 4.91 -21.88
CA GLU A 32 -6.16 6.24 -21.33
C GLU A 32 -7.35 6.85 -20.59
N ASN A 33 -8.48 6.15 -20.56
CA ASN A 33 -9.66 6.64 -19.86
C ASN A 33 -9.45 6.56 -18.35
N THR A 34 -9.44 7.70 -17.68
CA THR A 34 -9.20 7.79 -16.22
C THR A 34 -10.23 7.01 -15.41
N TRP A 35 -11.48 6.99 -15.84
CA TRP A 35 -12.53 6.22 -15.16
C TRP A 35 -12.26 4.72 -15.19
N ASN A 36 -11.74 4.21 -16.31
CA ASN A 36 -11.36 2.81 -16.43
C ASN A 36 -10.16 2.48 -15.54
N LYS A 37 -9.16 3.36 -15.51
CA LYS A 37 -8.01 3.23 -14.61
C LYS A 37 -8.45 3.24 -13.14
N ARG A 38 -9.34 4.15 -12.79
CA ARG A 38 -9.89 4.26 -11.44
C ARG A 38 -10.65 3.00 -11.03
N ALA A 39 -11.51 2.49 -11.92
CA ALA A 39 -12.29 1.29 -11.64
C ALA A 39 -11.41 0.08 -11.34
N ILE A 40 -10.38 -0.16 -12.17
CA ILE A 40 -9.47 -1.28 -11.94
C ILE A 40 -8.58 -1.06 -10.72
N ALA A 41 -8.20 0.17 -10.43
CA ALA A 41 -7.42 0.50 -9.23
C ALA A 41 -8.15 0.09 -7.95
N TRP A 42 -9.47 0.29 -7.88
CA TRP A 42 -10.27 -0.16 -6.75
C TRP A 42 -10.35 -1.69 -6.63
N VAL A 43 -10.33 -2.40 -7.76
CA VAL A 43 -10.24 -3.86 -7.73
C VAL A 43 -8.89 -4.29 -7.15
N TYR A 44 -7.79 -3.71 -7.61
CA TYR A 44 -6.46 -3.98 -7.06
C TYR A 44 -6.39 -3.65 -5.57
N TYR A 45 -7.01 -2.57 -5.16
CA TYR A 45 -7.12 -2.20 -3.75
C TYR A 45 -7.82 -3.28 -2.92
N ASP A 46 -8.90 -3.85 -3.43
CA ASP A 46 -9.59 -4.95 -2.73
C ASP A 46 -8.69 -6.18 -2.60
N TYR A 47 -7.85 -6.45 -3.60
CA TYR A 47 -6.84 -7.50 -3.50
C TYR A 47 -5.77 -7.18 -2.44
N LEU A 48 -5.40 -5.91 -2.27
CA LEU A 48 -4.50 -5.51 -1.18
C LEU A 48 -5.12 -5.82 0.18
N LYS A 49 -6.37 -5.46 0.38
CA LYS A 49 -7.07 -5.73 1.65
C LYS A 49 -7.14 -7.22 1.95
N LYS A 50 -7.45 -8.01 0.96
CA LYS A 50 -7.58 -9.47 1.10
C LYS A 50 -6.26 -10.14 1.41
N ASN A 51 -5.15 -9.59 0.92
CA ASN A 51 -3.83 -10.22 0.96
C ASN A 51 -2.82 -9.47 1.85
N ALA A 52 -3.31 -8.68 2.80
CA ALA A 52 -2.45 -7.93 3.72
C ALA A 52 -1.88 -8.83 4.84
N LEU A 53 -1.27 -9.93 4.45
CA LEU A 53 -0.71 -10.95 5.34
C LEU A 53 0.68 -11.37 4.82
N PRO A 54 1.62 -11.72 5.72
CA PRO A 54 2.97 -12.13 5.29
C PRO A 54 2.98 -13.29 4.29
N GLU A 55 2.12 -14.29 4.47
CA GLU A 55 2.03 -15.43 3.57
C GLU A 55 1.51 -15.07 2.17
N ASN A 56 0.84 -13.95 2.05
CA ASN A 56 0.30 -13.46 0.77
C ASN A 56 1.08 -12.26 0.23
N PHE A 57 2.30 -12.06 0.72
CA PHE A 57 3.11 -10.88 0.39
C PHE A 57 3.32 -10.68 -1.11
N SER A 58 3.58 -11.75 -1.85
CA SER A 58 3.81 -11.67 -3.30
C SER A 58 2.59 -11.13 -4.04
N ILE A 59 1.39 -11.58 -3.67
CA ILE A 59 0.13 -11.11 -4.25
C ILE A 59 -0.10 -9.65 -3.87
N PHE A 60 0.15 -9.29 -2.61
CA PHE A 60 0.03 -7.92 -2.14
C PHE A 60 0.95 -6.98 -2.93
N LYS A 61 2.21 -7.32 -3.03
CA LYS A 61 3.21 -6.55 -3.76
C LYS A 61 2.84 -6.37 -5.22
N GLU A 62 2.41 -7.45 -5.88
CA GLU A 62 1.99 -7.43 -7.27
C GLU A 62 0.86 -6.43 -7.50
N ASN A 63 -0.16 -6.43 -6.65
CA ASN A 63 -1.28 -5.52 -6.78
C ASN A 63 -0.90 -4.06 -6.47
N LEU A 64 0.02 -3.85 -5.55
CA LEU A 64 0.54 -2.51 -5.27
C LEU A 64 1.30 -1.95 -6.48
N ILE A 65 2.10 -2.77 -7.13
CA ILE A 65 2.81 -2.40 -8.37
C ILE A 65 1.80 -2.08 -9.49
N LYS A 66 0.76 -2.87 -9.63
CA LYS A 66 -0.28 -2.64 -10.65
C LYS A 66 -0.98 -1.29 -10.45
N ILE A 67 -1.28 -0.90 -9.22
CA ILE A 67 -1.84 0.43 -8.94
C ILE A 67 -0.85 1.52 -9.34
N LYS A 68 0.41 1.36 -8.99
CA LYS A 68 1.47 2.32 -9.34
C LYS A 68 1.60 2.48 -10.85
N ASP A 69 1.58 1.38 -11.57
CA ASP A 69 1.78 1.36 -13.03
C ASP A 69 0.61 1.93 -13.83
N LEU A 70 -0.54 2.14 -13.20
CA LEU A 70 -1.67 2.80 -13.84
C LEU A 70 -1.39 4.27 -14.14
N ASN A 71 -0.41 4.88 -13.48
CA ASN A 71 -0.09 6.30 -13.62
C ASN A 71 -1.33 7.18 -13.47
N LEU A 72 -2.08 6.97 -12.39
CA LEU A 72 -3.26 7.76 -12.09
C LEU A 72 -2.90 9.23 -11.90
N PRO A 73 -3.72 10.15 -12.40
CA PRO A 73 -3.47 11.58 -12.19
C PRO A 73 -3.65 11.96 -10.72
N GLU A 74 -3.08 13.11 -10.34
CA GLU A 74 -3.11 13.59 -8.96
C GLU A 74 -4.54 13.75 -8.41
N GLU A 75 -5.51 14.03 -9.27
CA GLU A 75 -6.92 14.13 -8.91
C GLU A 75 -7.47 12.82 -8.34
N GLU A 76 -6.84 11.69 -8.65
CA GLU A 76 -7.22 10.37 -8.15
C GLU A 76 -6.42 9.93 -6.92
N LYS A 77 -5.80 10.86 -6.24
CA LYS A 77 -4.96 10.56 -5.06
C LYS A 77 -5.70 9.86 -3.94
N MET A 78 -7.02 9.93 -3.89
CA MET A 78 -7.81 9.24 -2.86
C MET A 78 -7.53 7.74 -2.85
N ILE A 79 -7.28 7.13 -4.00
CA ILE A 79 -6.92 5.71 -4.08
C ILE A 79 -5.59 5.47 -3.38
N PHE A 80 -4.59 6.30 -3.67
CA PHE A 80 -3.28 6.17 -3.02
C PHE A 80 -3.39 6.36 -1.52
N ASP A 81 -4.13 7.38 -1.09
CA ASP A 81 -4.35 7.65 0.33
C ASP A 81 -5.00 6.44 1.02
N THR A 82 -5.98 5.83 0.37
CA THR A 82 -6.71 4.69 0.92
C THR A 82 -5.83 3.44 1.00
N THR A 83 -4.84 3.28 0.12
CA THR A 83 -3.89 2.15 0.20
C THR A 83 -3.08 2.13 1.49
N ALA A 84 -3.00 3.25 2.20
CA ALA A 84 -2.32 3.32 3.49
C ALA A 84 -2.90 2.32 4.51
N TRP A 85 -4.19 2.04 4.45
CA TRP A 85 -4.84 1.12 5.36
C TRP A 85 -4.37 -0.34 5.20
N PRO A 86 -4.44 -0.94 4.01
CA PRO A 86 -3.92 -2.30 3.83
C PRO A 86 -2.40 -2.38 4.00
N ILE A 87 -1.64 -1.33 3.63
CA ILE A 87 -0.20 -1.27 3.87
C ILE A 87 0.08 -1.30 5.37
N ARG A 88 -0.64 -0.51 6.14
CA ARG A 88 -0.53 -0.51 7.61
C ARG A 88 -0.86 -1.88 8.19
N SER A 89 -1.91 -2.54 7.68
CA SER A 89 -2.29 -3.87 8.13
C SER A 89 -1.19 -4.88 7.84
N LEU A 90 -0.61 -4.85 6.65
CA LEU A 90 0.50 -5.72 6.29
C LEU A 90 1.72 -5.50 7.20
N PHE A 91 2.09 -4.23 7.43
CA PHE A 91 3.19 -3.92 8.33
C PHE A 91 2.95 -4.46 9.74
N SER A 92 1.74 -4.26 10.27
CA SER A 92 1.38 -4.79 11.58
C SER A 92 1.59 -6.30 11.66
N GLU A 93 1.21 -7.03 10.62
CA GLU A 93 1.38 -8.48 10.56
C GLU A 93 2.86 -8.89 10.39
N LEU A 94 3.60 -8.20 9.51
CA LEU A 94 5.03 -8.47 9.32
C LEU A 94 5.82 -8.30 10.62
N LEU A 95 5.42 -7.32 11.40
CA LEU A 95 6.14 -6.95 12.61
C LEU A 95 5.72 -7.76 13.85
N LYS A 96 4.64 -8.53 13.77
CA LYS A 96 4.27 -9.53 14.79
C LYS A 96 5.08 -10.80 14.68
N GLN A 97 5.78 -11.03 13.59
CA GLN A 97 6.58 -12.23 13.40
C GLN A 97 7.76 -12.25 14.37
N GLU A 98 8.10 -13.42 14.85
CA GLU A 98 9.22 -13.61 15.76
C GLU A 98 10.53 -13.10 15.15
N HIS A 99 10.76 -13.42 13.88
CA HIS A 99 11.89 -12.92 13.10
C HIS A 99 11.40 -11.93 12.06
N LEU A 100 11.94 -10.71 12.08
CA LEU A 100 11.57 -9.68 11.13
C LEU A 100 12.12 -9.99 9.74
N ASP A 101 11.25 -9.95 8.75
CA ASP A 101 11.64 -10.06 7.35
C ASP A 101 11.89 -8.65 6.80
N PHE A 102 13.12 -8.17 6.99
CA PHE A 102 13.53 -6.82 6.59
C PHE A 102 13.44 -6.61 5.09
N VAL A 103 13.65 -7.66 4.30
CA VAL A 103 13.54 -7.57 2.83
C VAL A 103 12.13 -7.20 2.42
N LYS A 104 11.13 -7.88 2.97
CA LYS A 104 9.72 -7.57 2.69
C LYS A 104 9.34 -6.17 3.16
N ILE A 105 9.78 -5.79 4.34
CA ILE A 105 9.52 -4.46 4.90
C ILE A 105 10.13 -3.38 3.99
N ASN A 106 11.39 -3.56 3.58
CA ASN A 106 12.07 -2.63 2.68
C ASN A 106 11.40 -2.55 1.31
N ASP A 107 10.97 -3.68 0.77
CA ASP A 107 10.28 -3.72 -0.53
C ASP A 107 9.03 -2.85 -0.50
N VAL A 108 8.22 -2.96 0.55
CA VAL A 108 7.02 -2.14 0.69
C VAL A 108 7.39 -0.66 0.82
N PHE A 109 8.37 -0.31 1.64
CA PHE A 109 8.83 1.07 1.75
C PHE A 109 9.28 1.65 0.42
N THR A 110 10.04 0.90 -0.35
CA THR A 110 10.51 1.34 -1.66
C THR A 110 9.34 1.61 -2.61
N LEU A 111 8.33 0.75 -2.59
CA LEU A 111 7.14 0.93 -3.42
C LEU A 111 6.32 2.14 -3.02
N ILE A 112 6.09 2.34 -1.72
CA ILE A 112 5.27 3.46 -1.24
C ILE A 112 5.93 4.81 -1.42
N GLN A 113 7.25 4.87 -1.51
CA GLN A 113 7.94 6.11 -1.88
C GLN A 113 7.45 6.63 -3.24
N GLY A 114 6.99 5.74 -4.10
CA GLY A 114 6.35 6.09 -5.35
C GLY A 114 4.95 6.68 -5.23
N PHE A 115 4.27 6.54 -4.09
CA PHE A 115 2.90 7.03 -3.90
C PHE A 115 2.81 8.33 -3.10
N TYR A 116 3.74 8.58 -2.20
CA TYR A 116 3.59 9.60 -1.17
C TYR A 116 4.73 10.63 -1.16
N PHE A 117 5.28 10.94 -2.33
CA PHE A 117 6.55 11.62 -2.42
C PHE A 117 6.66 13.05 -2.03
N THR A 118 5.63 13.81 -2.18
CA THR A 118 5.82 15.25 -2.27
C THR A 118 5.49 15.99 -0.99
N LYS A 119 4.69 15.40 -0.12
CA LYS A 119 4.40 15.96 1.20
C LYS A 119 4.06 14.83 2.16
N PRO A 120 4.60 14.85 3.38
CA PRO A 120 4.11 13.98 4.44
C PRO A 120 2.63 14.27 4.62
N SER A 121 1.80 13.37 4.14
CA SER A 121 0.35 13.46 4.28
C SER A 121 -0.10 12.69 5.52
N LYS A 122 -1.38 12.79 5.86
CA LYS A 122 -1.97 11.97 6.92
C LYS A 122 -1.79 10.48 6.65
N GLU A 123 -1.82 10.09 5.40
CA GLU A 123 -1.68 8.71 4.95
C GLU A 123 -0.28 8.19 5.23
N TYR A 124 0.72 9.02 5.01
CA TYR A 124 2.10 8.70 5.37
C TYR A 124 2.22 8.49 6.87
N THR A 125 1.58 9.32 7.65
CA THR A 125 1.51 9.17 9.11
C THR A 125 0.86 7.85 9.52
N LEU A 126 -0.19 7.42 8.82
CA LEU A 126 -0.83 6.13 9.08
C LEU A 126 0.12 4.95 8.84
N ILE A 127 0.91 5.01 7.79
CA ILE A 127 1.92 3.98 7.52
C ILE A 127 2.97 3.95 8.62
N TYR A 128 3.53 5.09 8.95
CA TYR A 128 4.55 5.19 9.99
C TYR A 128 4.01 4.94 11.39
N SER A 129 2.72 5.18 11.64
CA SER A 129 2.10 4.84 12.92
C SER A 129 2.12 3.34 13.21
N SER A 130 2.24 2.50 12.16
CA SER A 130 2.45 1.06 12.35
C SER A 130 3.77 0.78 13.04
N PHE A 131 4.79 1.55 12.74
CA PHE A 131 6.10 1.48 13.41
C PHE A 131 6.05 2.04 14.83
N HIS A 132 5.16 2.97 15.10
CA HIS A 132 4.99 3.49 16.44
C HIS A 132 4.55 2.40 17.42
N LYS A 133 3.74 1.45 16.99
CA LYS A 133 3.39 0.28 17.79
C LYS A 133 4.61 -0.57 18.15
N PHE A 134 5.66 -0.46 17.37
CA PHE A 134 6.94 -1.14 17.61
C PHE A 134 7.89 -0.35 18.47
N HIS A 135 7.58 0.89 18.71
CA HIS A 135 8.31 1.65 19.71
C HIS A 135 8.20 0.98 21.07
N GLN A 136 7.15 0.22 21.30
CA GLN A 136 7.03 -0.61 22.51
C GLN A 136 8.04 -1.76 22.51
N THR A 137 8.54 -2.14 21.32
CA THR A 137 9.66 -3.07 21.18
C THR A 137 10.82 -2.31 20.53
N TRP A 138 11.40 -1.40 21.32
CA TRP A 138 12.48 -0.52 20.87
C TRP A 138 13.62 -1.27 20.19
N SER A 139 13.95 -2.45 20.72
CA SER A 139 14.98 -3.31 20.14
C SER A 139 14.68 -3.66 18.67
N ARG A 140 13.43 -3.92 18.33
CA ARG A 140 13.03 -4.23 16.95
C ARG A 140 13.15 -3.02 16.03
N TYR A 141 12.80 -1.85 16.53
CA TYR A 141 12.97 -0.61 15.78
C TYR A 141 14.45 -0.34 15.48
N LEU A 142 15.32 -0.47 16.47
CA LEU A 142 16.75 -0.28 16.30
C LEU A 142 17.34 -1.29 15.32
N GLU A 143 16.92 -2.54 15.42
CA GLU A 143 17.34 -3.60 14.51
C GLU A 143 16.95 -3.29 13.07
N PHE A 144 15.75 -2.82 12.86
CA PHE A 144 15.28 -2.37 11.54
C PHE A 144 16.08 -1.17 11.06
N ALA A 145 16.27 -0.17 11.89
CA ALA A 145 17.01 1.04 11.53
C ALA A 145 18.45 0.73 11.14
N ASP A 146 19.10 -0.15 11.86
CA ASP A 146 20.47 -0.61 11.54
C ASP A 146 20.52 -1.35 10.22
N TRP A 147 19.57 -2.25 9.99
CA TRP A 147 19.51 -3.01 8.74
C TRP A 147 19.26 -2.10 7.54
N TRP A 148 18.37 -1.15 7.69
CA TRP A 148 18.00 -0.24 6.61
C TRP A 148 19.11 0.73 6.27
N GLY A 149 19.97 1.01 7.24
CA GLY A 149 21.21 1.74 7.07
C GLY A 149 21.04 3.20 6.67
N PHE A 150 22.20 3.84 6.53
CA PHE A 150 22.26 5.27 6.24
C PHE A 150 21.84 5.64 4.82
N GLU A 151 21.79 4.69 3.91
CA GLU A 151 21.34 4.93 2.53
C GLU A 151 19.88 5.39 2.47
N ASN A 152 19.08 5.02 3.46
CA ASN A 152 17.69 5.43 3.60
C ASN A 152 17.50 6.44 4.72
N PHE A 153 18.50 7.22 5.01
CA PHE A 153 18.58 8.11 6.16
C PHE A 153 17.38 9.05 6.29
N ARG A 154 16.87 9.60 5.19
CA ARG A 154 15.68 10.47 5.21
C ARG A 154 14.47 9.82 5.83
N SER A 155 14.21 8.58 5.43
CA SER A 155 13.06 7.84 5.92
C SER A 155 13.27 7.42 7.36
N GLU A 156 14.50 7.10 7.74
CA GLU A 156 14.85 6.83 9.13
C GLU A 156 14.64 8.06 10.00
N ASP A 157 15.11 9.22 9.56
CA ASP A 157 14.88 10.48 10.28
C ASP A 157 13.40 10.79 10.41
N TYR A 158 12.65 10.58 9.34
CA TYR A 158 11.21 10.78 9.36
C TYR A 158 10.53 9.88 10.39
N LEU A 159 10.91 8.62 10.45
CA LEU A 159 10.41 7.67 11.44
C LEU A 159 10.75 8.10 12.86
N LYS A 160 11.96 8.56 13.09
CA LYS A 160 12.40 9.07 14.39
C LYS A 160 11.59 10.29 14.83
N GLU A 161 11.39 11.23 13.92
CA GLU A 161 10.56 12.41 14.19
C GLU A 161 9.14 12.01 14.53
N GLU A 162 8.55 11.11 13.75
CA GLU A 162 7.18 10.64 13.97
C GLU A 162 7.04 9.95 15.33
N PHE A 163 7.99 9.12 15.70
CA PHE A 163 7.98 8.46 17.01
C PHE A 163 8.22 9.45 18.16
N ASN A 164 9.13 10.39 18.00
CA ASN A 164 9.45 11.37 19.02
C ASN A 164 8.35 12.42 19.20
N GLY A 165 7.70 12.80 18.12
CA GLY A 165 6.61 13.78 18.15
C GLY A 165 5.34 13.28 18.83
N LYS A 166 5.23 11.98 19.11
CA LYS A 166 4.07 11.36 19.74
C LYS A 166 4.28 10.97 21.21
N LYS A 167 5.33 11.43 21.78
CA LYS A 167 5.58 11.20 23.21
C LYS A 167 4.54 11.86 24.11
#